data_4cd1a14bb7f4a5b315e9c52236db9ddc
#
_entry.id   4cd1a14bb7f4a5b315e9c52236db9ddc
#
_cell.length_a   1.000
_cell.length_b   1.000
_cell.length_c   1.000
_cell.angle_alpha   90.00
_cell.angle_beta   90.00
_cell.angle_gamma   90.00
#
_symmetry.space_group_name_H-M   'P 1'
#
loop_
_entity.id
_entity.type
_entity.pdbx_description
1 polymer ?
#
loop_
_entity_poly.entity_id
_entity_poly.type
_entity_poly.pdbx_seq_one_letter_code
_entity_poly.pdbx_strand_id
1 'polypeptide(L)'
;GHLEKFINPINYYGTSKFEGEKYFKDLPSLILRTNFIGKSDKNQKKTLSDWILYNLRNKNKINTFKNIYFSPLHTSTLIKIIDKLMIRKIEGTYNLGSKDKISKAKFASQLASILNYDLDLLKEIKYNKHLFARRPLDMSLNINHFEKNTKIKLPYVSNEIEKLAKEYK
;
A
#
# COMPACT_ATOMS: atom_id res chain seq x y z
N GLY A 1 -1.36 10.40 -8.45
CA GLY A 1 -2.00 9.91 -7.22
C GLY A 1 -3.28 10.66 -6.91
N HIS A 2 -4.16 10.02 -6.16
CA HIS A 2 -5.45 10.61 -5.77
C HIS A 2 -5.27 11.73 -4.75
N LEU A 3 -6.03 12.82 -4.92
CA LEU A 3 -6.10 13.92 -3.96
C LEU A 3 -7.16 13.63 -2.89
N GLU A 4 -7.00 14.21 -1.69
CA GLU A 4 -7.93 14.04 -0.57
C GLU A 4 -9.36 14.50 -0.89
N LYS A 5 -9.50 15.51 -1.75
CA LYS A 5 -10.79 16.11 -2.13
C LYS A 5 -11.63 15.23 -3.07
N PHE A 6 -10.99 14.35 -3.85
CA PHE A 6 -11.66 13.53 -4.86
C PHE A 6 -11.82 12.10 -4.39
N ILE A 7 -13.00 11.79 -3.87
CA ILE A 7 -13.36 10.45 -3.40
C ILE A 7 -14.40 9.87 -4.34
N ASN A 8 -14.01 8.81 -5.05
CA ASN A 8 -14.91 8.06 -5.92
C ASN A 8 -14.71 6.56 -5.70
N PRO A 9 -15.31 5.98 -4.65
CA PRO A 9 -15.20 4.57 -4.37
C PRO A 9 -15.90 3.76 -5.47
N ILE A 10 -15.21 2.78 -6.02
CA ILE A 10 -15.72 1.96 -7.13
C ILE A 10 -16.16 0.55 -6.70
N ASN A 11 -16.04 0.24 -5.42
CA ASN A 11 -16.44 -1.05 -4.85
C ASN A 11 -16.94 -0.87 -3.41
N TYR A 12 -17.59 -1.90 -2.89
CA TYR A 12 -18.17 -1.89 -1.55
C TYR A 12 -17.15 -1.58 -0.45
N TYR A 13 -15.94 -2.13 -0.54
CA TYR A 13 -14.87 -1.84 0.43
C TYR A 13 -14.53 -0.35 0.48
N GLY A 14 -14.31 0.27 -0.67
CA GLY A 14 -14.03 1.71 -0.74
C GLY A 14 -15.20 2.55 -0.20
N THR A 15 -16.43 2.18 -0.54
CA THR A 15 -17.63 2.85 -0.04
C THR A 15 -17.72 2.75 1.48
N SER A 16 -17.55 1.56 2.07
CA SER A 16 -17.65 1.37 3.53
C SER A 16 -16.56 2.17 4.29
N LYS A 17 -15.35 2.29 3.73
CA LYS A 17 -14.29 3.12 4.32
C LYS A 17 -14.63 4.60 4.25
N PHE A 18 -15.15 5.05 3.14
CA PHE A 18 -15.57 6.45 2.97
C PHE A 18 -16.74 6.82 3.88
N GLU A 19 -17.75 5.95 3.99
CA GLU A 19 -18.84 6.17 4.95
C GLU A 19 -18.32 6.27 6.38
N GLY A 20 -17.36 5.42 6.76
CA GLY A 20 -16.71 5.50 8.08
C GLY A 20 -16.02 6.85 8.35
N GLU A 21 -15.42 7.48 7.34
CA GLU A 21 -14.78 8.81 7.50
C GLU A 21 -15.80 9.91 7.84
N LYS A 22 -17.03 9.81 7.34
CA LYS A 22 -18.06 10.83 7.55
C LYS A 22 -18.43 11.01 9.03
N TYR A 23 -18.37 9.93 9.82
CA TYR A 23 -18.66 9.99 11.26
C TYR A 23 -17.65 10.84 12.06
N PHE A 24 -16.46 11.08 11.49
CA PHE A 24 -15.40 11.86 12.14
C PHE A 24 -15.26 13.28 11.59
N LYS A 25 -16.13 13.69 10.63
CA LYS A 25 -15.99 14.96 9.91
C LYS A 25 -16.03 16.19 10.83
N ASP A 26 -16.91 16.15 11.84
CA ASP A 26 -17.16 17.26 12.75
C ASP A 26 -16.49 17.06 14.12
N LEU A 27 -15.58 16.08 14.21
CA LEU A 27 -14.79 15.79 15.41
C LEU A 27 -13.33 16.18 15.20
N PRO A 28 -12.62 16.59 16.29
CA PRO A 28 -11.17 16.77 16.25
C PRO A 28 -10.51 15.40 16.04
N SER A 29 -10.24 15.06 14.78
CA SER A 29 -9.78 13.73 14.38
C SER A 29 -8.67 13.77 13.35
N LEU A 30 -7.86 12.71 13.33
CA LEU A 30 -6.85 12.46 12.32
C LEU A 30 -7.27 11.26 11.48
N ILE A 31 -7.58 11.51 10.20
CA ILE A 31 -7.93 10.47 9.22
C ILE A 31 -6.74 10.27 8.27
N LEU A 32 -6.21 9.06 8.24
CA LEU A 32 -5.10 8.68 7.37
C LEU A 32 -5.55 7.66 6.33
N ARG A 33 -5.56 8.07 5.06
CA ARG A 33 -5.78 7.16 3.93
C ARG A 33 -4.45 6.62 3.47
N THR A 34 -4.27 5.31 3.56
CA THR A 34 -2.96 4.70 3.30
C THR A 34 -3.06 3.35 2.58
N ASN A 35 -2.00 3.01 1.88
CA ASN A 35 -1.68 1.63 1.52
C ASN A 35 -0.47 1.21 2.35
N PHE A 36 -0.46 0.01 2.88
CA PHE A 36 0.70 -0.47 3.64
C PHE A 36 1.09 -1.90 3.26
N ILE A 37 2.35 -2.22 3.54
CA ILE A 37 2.97 -3.53 3.34
C ILE A 37 3.68 -3.94 4.63
N GLY A 38 3.71 -5.23 4.90
CA GLY A 38 4.36 -5.83 6.07
C GLY A 38 4.17 -7.34 6.04
N LYS A 39 4.96 -8.05 6.82
CA LYS A 39 4.79 -9.47 7.09
C LYS A 39 3.61 -9.67 8.04
N SER A 40 2.77 -10.67 7.80
CA SER A 40 1.72 -11.02 8.76
C SER A 40 2.27 -11.88 9.91
N ASP A 41 1.62 -11.82 11.05
CA ASP A 41 1.83 -12.81 12.10
C ASP A 41 1.31 -14.19 11.65
N LYS A 42 1.93 -15.27 12.16
CA LYS A 42 1.69 -16.67 11.74
C LYS A 42 0.21 -17.06 11.78
N ASN A 43 -0.58 -16.46 12.67
CA ASN A 43 -1.99 -16.77 12.91
C ASN A 43 -2.97 -15.86 12.17
N GLN A 44 -2.49 -14.91 11.36
CA GLN A 44 -3.32 -13.92 10.69
C GLN A 44 -3.48 -14.19 9.18
N LYS A 45 -4.41 -13.44 8.58
CA LYS A 45 -4.67 -13.48 7.15
C LYS A 45 -3.41 -13.07 6.37
N LYS A 46 -2.95 -13.91 5.45
CA LYS A 46 -1.75 -13.65 4.64
C LYS A 46 -1.83 -12.32 3.90
N THR A 47 -0.75 -11.52 3.99
CA THR A 47 -0.56 -10.29 3.22
C THR A 47 -0.22 -10.59 1.75
N LEU A 48 -0.19 -9.56 0.91
CA LEU A 48 0.26 -9.71 -0.48
C LEU A 48 1.70 -10.26 -0.55
N SER A 49 2.60 -9.75 0.29
CA SER A 49 4.00 -10.22 0.34
C SER A 49 4.10 -11.67 0.80
N ASP A 50 3.35 -12.06 1.83
CA ASP A 50 3.32 -13.46 2.29
C ASP A 50 2.83 -14.40 1.19
N TRP A 51 1.78 -14.01 0.46
CA TRP A 51 1.25 -14.81 -0.63
C TRP A 51 2.25 -14.96 -1.78
N ILE A 52 2.94 -13.87 -2.18
CA ILE A 52 3.98 -13.91 -3.20
C ILE A 52 5.09 -14.88 -2.76
N LEU A 53 5.66 -14.67 -1.57
CA LEU A 53 6.82 -15.44 -1.11
C LEU A 53 6.47 -16.90 -0.83
N TYR A 54 5.28 -17.18 -0.33
CA TYR A 54 4.79 -18.56 -0.16
C TYR A 54 4.81 -19.32 -1.51
N ASN A 55 4.27 -18.70 -2.56
CA ASN A 55 4.24 -19.33 -3.88
C ASN A 55 5.65 -19.49 -4.47
N LEU A 56 6.51 -18.48 -4.37
CA LEU A 56 7.88 -18.57 -4.87
C LEU A 56 8.70 -19.65 -4.15
N ARG A 57 8.56 -19.78 -2.84
CA ARG A 57 9.18 -20.86 -2.05
C ARG A 57 8.74 -22.25 -2.51
N ASN A 58 7.49 -22.39 -2.90
CA ASN A 58 6.93 -23.66 -3.40
C ASN A 58 7.10 -23.82 -4.93
N LYS A 59 7.92 -22.97 -5.59
CA LYS A 59 8.14 -22.99 -7.04
C LYS A 59 6.87 -22.89 -7.88
N ASN A 60 5.82 -22.27 -7.34
CA ASN A 60 4.57 -22.05 -8.06
C ASN A 60 4.68 -20.81 -8.93
N LYS A 61 4.26 -20.91 -10.21
CA LYS A 61 4.08 -19.75 -11.09
C LYS A 61 2.89 -18.92 -10.62
N ILE A 62 3.07 -17.59 -10.53
CA ILE A 62 2.00 -16.66 -10.11
C ILE A 62 1.80 -15.54 -11.14
N ASN A 63 0.53 -15.15 -11.31
CA ASN A 63 0.17 -14.00 -12.12
C ASN A 63 0.26 -12.72 -11.29
N THR A 64 0.95 -11.72 -11.82
CA THR A 64 1.13 -10.40 -11.20
C THR A 64 0.64 -9.29 -12.11
N PHE A 65 -0.12 -8.33 -11.57
CA PHE A 65 -0.77 -7.29 -12.38
C PHE A 65 0.18 -6.13 -12.67
N LYS A 66 0.49 -5.90 -13.96
CA LYS A 66 1.35 -4.79 -14.40
C LYS A 66 0.64 -3.44 -14.51
N ASN A 67 -0.69 -3.43 -14.50
CA ASN A 67 -1.53 -2.23 -14.63
C ASN A 67 -2.32 -1.89 -13.36
N ILE A 68 -2.00 -2.50 -12.21
CA ILE A 68 -2.54 -2.10 -10.91
C ILE A 68 -1.41 -1.44 -10.12
N TYR A 69 -1.58 -0.16 -9.79
CA TYR A 69 -0.59 0.66 -9.10
C TYR A 69 -1.00 0.98 -7.67
N PHE A 70 -0.01 1.18 -6.80
CA PHE A 70 -0.18 1.62 -5.42
C PHE A 70 1.09 2.33 -4.93
N SER A 71 1.00 3.06 -3.81
CA SER A 71 2.13 3.77 -3.18
C SER A 71 2.25 3.34 -1.71
N PRO A 72 2.72 2.11 -1.42
CA PRO A 72 2.67 1.56 -0.08
C PRO A 72 3.75 2.14 0.82
N LEU A 73 3.45 2.21 2.13
CA LEU A 73 4.42 2.36 3.20
C LEU A 73 4.61 1.04 3.94
N HIS A 74 5.81 0.79 4.43
CA HIS A 74 6.07 -0.31 5.35
C HIS A 74 5.40 -0.04 6.71
N THR A 75 4.87 -1.06 7.37
CA THR A 75 4.16 -0.92 8.65
C THR A 75 4.98 -0.18 9.71
N SER A 76 6.29 -0.46 9.80
CA SER A 76 7.17 0.26 10.76
C SER A 76 7.34 1.74 10.42
N THR A 77 7.30 2.12 9.13
CA THR A 77 7.32 3.52 8.70
C THR A 77 6.01 4.20 9.09
N LEU A 78 4.88 3.52 8.82
CA LEU A 78 3.55 4.02 9.15
C LEU A 78 3.41 4.30 10.64
N ILE A 79 3.79 3.35 11.51
CA ILE A 79 3.75 3.50 12.97
C ILE A 79 4.57 4.72 13.41
N LYS A 80 5.82 4.85 12.96
CA LYS A 80 6.68 5.99 13.30
C LYS A 80 6.10 7.35 12.88
N ILE A 81 5.34 7.39 11.79
CA ILE A 81 4.67 8.61 11.34
C ILE A 81 3.46 8.89 12.23
N ILE A 82 2.63 7.89 12.53
CA ILE A 82 1.47 8.04 13.41
C ILE A 82 1.91 8.59 14.78
N ASP A 83 2.94 8.02 15.40
CA ASP A 83 3.48 8.50 16.68
C ASP A 83 3.84 9.99 16.63
N LYS A 84 4.54 10.43 15.58
CA LYS A 84 4.89 11.84 15.40
C LYS A 84 3.67 12.74 15.25
N LEU A 85 2.64 12.28 14.54
CA LEU A 85 1.41 13.05 14.32
C LEU A 85 0.60 13.17 15.62
N MET A 86 0.54 12.11 16.41
CA MET A 86 -0.14 12.10 17.73
C MET A 86 0.54 13.05 18.70
N ILE A 87 1.87 13.00 18.81
CA ILE A 87 2.64 13.92 19.68
C ILE A 87 2.39 15.38 19.30
N ARG A 88 2.27 15.68 18.00
CA ARG A 88 2.04 17.03 17.47
C ARG A 88 0.56 17.44 17.47
N LYS A 89 -0.36 16.56 17.88
CA LYS A 89 -1.80 16.78 17.87
C LYS A 89 -2.31 17.26 16.50
N ILE A 90 -1.81 16.63 15.41
CA ILE A 90 -2.22 16.96 14.06
C ILE A 90 -3.61 16.40 13.80
N GLU A 91 -4.50 17.25 13.29
CA GLU A 91 -5.87 16.90 12.89
C GLU A 91 -6.07 17.04 11.38
N GLY A 92 -7.15 16.44 10.88
CA GLY A 92 -7.57 16.52 9.49
C GLY A 92 -7.39 15.22 8.71
N THR A 93 -7.70 15.28 7.41
CA THR A 93 -7.61 14.11 6.52
C THR A 93 -6.38 14.21 5.62
N TYR A 94 -5.54 13.19 5.65
CA TYR A 94 -4.32 13.13 4.86
C TYR A 94 -4.16 11.82 4.11
N ASN A 95 -3.66 11.94 2.89
CA ASN A 95 -3.14 10.81 2.13
C ASN A 95 -1.72 10.49 2.61
N LEU A 96 -1.47 9.24 2.97
CA LEU A 96 -0.20 8.78 3.49
C LEU A 96 0.30 7.58 2.68
N GLY A 97 1.29 7.81 1.83
CA GLY A 97 1.87 6.81 0.93
C GLY A 97 3.33 7.10 0.63
N SER A 98 3.96 6.27 -0.18
CA SER A 98 5.32 6.54 -0.69
C SER A 98 5.30 7.69 -1.69
N LYS A 99 6.46 8.34 -1.91
CA LYS A 99 6.63 9.43 -2.88
C LYS A 99 6.28 9.04 -4.30
N ASP A 100 6.56 7.82 -4.66
CA ASP A 100 6.33 7.25 -5.97
C ASP A 100 5.33 6.09 -5.90
N LYS A 101 4.89 5.62 -7.06
CA LYS A 101 4.01 4.47 -7.18
C LYS A 101 4.70 3.32 -7.88
N ILE A 102 4.24 2.12 -7.59
CA ILE A 102 4.74 0.89 -8.20
C ILE A 102 3.56 0.01 -8.65
N SER A 103 3.72 -0.74 -9.75
CA SER A 103 2.74 -1.77 -10.11
C SER A 103 2.88 -3.00 -9.22
N LYS A 104 1.79 -3.77 -9.07
CA LYS A 104 1.83 -5.03 -8.31
C LYS A 104 2.86 -6.03 -8.88
N ALA A 105 3.03 -6.06 -10.22
CA ALA A 105 4.05 -6.88 -10.87
C ALA A 105 5.46 -6.43 -10.51
N LYS A 106 5.77 -5.14 -10.66
CA LYS A 106 7.10 -4.61 -10.32
C LYS A 106 7.42 -4.74 -8.83
N PHE A 107 6.41 -4.59 -7.95
CA PHE A 107 6.56 -4.85 -6.51
C PHE A 107 6.98 -6.31 -6.24
N ALA A 108 6.28 -7.27 -6.86
CA ALA A 108 6.60 -8.70 -6.71
C ALA A 108 8.01 -9.02 -7.21
N SER A 109 8.38 -8.49 -8.38
CA SER A 109 9.70 -8.68 -8.99
C SER A 109 10.82 -8.10 -8.13
N GLN A 110 10.67 -6.87 -7.60
CA GLN A 110 11.69 -6.27 -6.74
C GLN A 110 11.86 -7.03 -5.42
N LEU A 111 10.75 -7.43 -4.77
CA LEU A 111 10.81 -8.21 -3.54
C LEU A 111 11.46 -9.58 -3.78
N ALA A 112 11.09 -10.26 -4.86
CA ALA A 112 11.68 -11.55 -5.25
C ALA A 112 13.18 -11.43 -5.53
N SER A 113 13.60 -10.41 -6.26
CA SER A 113 15.01 -10.14 -6.58
C SER A 113 15.86 -9.91 -5.32
N ILE A 114 15.38 -9.07 -4.37
CA ILE A 114 16.12 -8.80 -3.11
C ILE A 114 16.26 -10.06 -2.26
N LEU A 115 15.32 -11.00 -2.37
CA LEU A 115 15.31 -12.26 -1.63
C LEU A 115 15.87 -13.45 -2.41
N ASN A 116 16.46 -13.20 -3.61
CA ASN A 116 17.08 -14.19 -4.49
C ASN A 116 16.13 -15.31 -4.94
N TYR A 117 14.86 -14.99 -5.19
CA TYR A 117 13.90 -15.91 -5.79
C TYR A 117 13.94 -15.86 -7.32
N ASP A 118 13.58 -16.97 -7.95
CA ASP A 118 13.47 -17.10 -9.41
C ASP A 118 12.36 -16.20 -9.95
N LEU A 119 12.73 -15.25 -10.83
CA LEU A 119 11.81 -14.29 -11.45
C LEU A 119 10.96 -14.92 -12.56
N ASP A 120 11.36 -16.06 -13.16
CA ASP A 120 10.61 -16.76 -14.19
C ASP A 120 9.30 -17.37 -13.66
N LEU A 121 9.16 -17.43 -12.34
CA LEU A 121 7.91 -17.79 -11.67
C LEU A 121 6.87 -16.65 -11.66
N LEU A 122 7.27 -15.43 -12.01
CA LEU A 122 6.40 -14.24 -12.02
C LEU A 122 5.90 -13.94 -13.43
N LYS A 123 4.65 -14.27 -13.72
CA LYS A 123 4.02 -13.93 -14.98
C LYS A 123 3.29 -12.60 -14.90
N GLU A 124 3.76 -11.60 -15.64
CA GLU A 124 3.06 -10.32 -15.73
C GLU A 124 1.82 -10.41 -16.61
N ILE A 125 0.68 -10.01 -16.05
CA ILE A 125 -0.59 -9.95 -16.78
C ILE A 125 -1.24 -8.56 -16.60
N LYS A 126 -2.15 -8.20 -17.52
CA LYS A 126 -3.05 -7.07 -17.33
C LYS A 126 -4.29 -7.51 -16.56
N TYR A 127 -4.66 -6.74 -15.55
CA TYR A 127 -5.97 -6.91 -14.91
C TYR A 127 -7.07 -6.65 -15.93
N ASN A 128 -8.05 -7.55 -15.97
CA ASN A 128 -9.26 -7.45 -16.78
C ASN A 128 -10.48 -7.50 -15.85
N LYS A 129 -11.30 -6.43 -15.88
CA LYS A 129 -12.50 -6.30 -15.04
C LYS A 129 -13.58 -7.38 -15.27
N HIS A 130 -13.54 -8.06 -16.42
CA HIS A 130 -14.49 -9.14 -16.74
C HIS A 130 -14.08 -10.49 -16.15
N LEU A 131 -12.80 -10.65 -15.76
CA LEU A 131 -12.28 -11.91 -15.22
C LEU A 131 -12.04 -11.85 -13.70
N PHE A 132 -12.01 -10.66 -13.11
CA PHE A 132 -11.68 -10.45 -11.71
C PHE A 132 -12.63 -9.46 -11.03
N ALA A 133 -12.76 -9.56 -9.72
CA ALA A 133 -13.52 -8.61 -8.92
C ALA A 133 -13.08 -7.15 -9.17
N ARG A 134 -14.04 -6.23 -9.29
CA ARG A 134 -13.80 -4.81 -9.60
C ARG A 134 -12.83 -4.16 -8.62
N ARG A 135 -11.73 -3.62 -9.16
CA ARG A 135 -10.65 -2.99 -8.41
C ARG A 135 -10.19 -1.69 -9.06
N PRO A 136 -9.75 -0.69 -8.28
CA PRO A 136 -9.08 0.47 -8.84
C PRO A 136 -7.77 0.04 -9.54
N LEU A 137 -7.51 0.60 -10.72
CA LEU A 137 -6.24 0.39 -11.42
C LEU A 137 -5.11 1.23 -10.80
N ASP A 138 -5.44 2.41 -10.28
CA ASP A 138 -4.49 3.26 -9.58
C ASP A 138 -5.00 3.53 -8.16
N MET A 139 -4.27 3.05 -7.18
CA MET A 139 -4.49 3.28 -5.76
C MET A 139 -3.38 4.14 -5.16
N SER A 140 -2.57 4.78 -5.99
CA SER A 140 -1.53 5.68 -5.50
C SER A 140 -2.13 6.95 -4.92
N LEU A 141 -1.46 7.52 -3.95
CA LEU A 141 -1.92 8.65 -3.16
C LEU A 141 -1.06 9.88 -3.45
N ASN A 142 -1.68 11.05 -3.60
CA ASN A 142 -0.95 12.30 -3.65
C ASN A 142 -0.65 12.75 -2.21
N ILE A 143 0.62 12.87 -1.88
CA ILE A 143 1.10 13.15 -0.53
C ILE A 143 1.52 14.60 -0.31
N ASN A 144 1.36 15.47 -1.32
CA ASN A 144 1.85 16.84 -1.25
C ASN A 144 1.21 17.65 -0.11
N HIS A 145 -0.09 17.45 0.12
CA HIS A 145 -0.80 18.09 1.22
C HIS A 145 -0.24 17.65 2.57
N PHE A 146 0.01 16.36 2.76
CA PHE A 146 0.64 15.81 3.96
C PHE A 146 2.02 16.40 4.21
N GLU A 147 2.93 16.31 3.24
CA GLU A 147 4.30 16.81 3.40
C GLU A 147 4.36 18.33 3.64
N LYS A 148 3.47 19.09 2.96
CA LYS A 148 3.38 20.55 3.13
C LYS A 148 2.99 20.95 4.55
N ASN A 149 1.97 20.29 5.12
CA ASN A 149 1.42 20.67 6.42
C ASN A 149 2.21 20.11 7.59
N THR A 150 2.68 18.86 7.49
CA THR A 150 3.38 18.21 8.60
C THR A 150 4.89 18.43 8.60
N LYS A 151 5.48 18.85 7.46
CA LYS A 151 6.93 18.90 7.22
C LYS A 151 7.63 17.54 7.35
N ILE A 152 6.88 16.44 7.39
CA ILE A 152 7.41 15.08 7.42
C ILE A 152 7.60 14.62 5.97
N LYS A 153 8.83 14.25 5.61
CA LYS A 153 9.13 13.70 4.29
C LYS A 153 8.88 12.20 4.24
N LEU A 154 8.21 11.76 3.20
CA LEU A 154 7.87 10.36 3.00
C LEU A 154 8.93 9.64 2.15
N PRO A 155 9.13 8.33 2.32
CA PRO A 155 10.14 7.56 1.60
C PRO A 155 9.70 7.22 0.17
N TYR A 156 10.64 6.73 -0.64
CA TYR A 156 10.36 6.06 -1.90
C TYR A 156 9.94 4.60 -1.67
N VAL A 157 9.18 4.03 -2.60
CA VAL A 157 8.73 2.62 -2.55
C VAL A 157 9.89 1.66 -2.41
N SER A 158 11.02 1.90 -3.07
CA SER A 158 12.21 1.04 -2.98
C SER A 158 12.70 0.86 -1.55
N ASN A 159 12.77 1.95 -0.77
CA ASN A 159 13.17 1.89 0.63
C ASN A 159 12.20 1.04 1.47
N GLU A 160 10.92 1.11 1.16
CA GLU A 160 9.88 0.36 1.88
C GLU A 160 9.91 -1.14 1.55
N ILE A 161 10.22 -1.48 0.28
CA ILE A 161 10.42 -2.88 -0.13
C ILE A 161 11.68 -3.47 0.51
N GLU A 162 12.77 -2.70 0.63
CA GLU A 162 13.97 -3.15 1.33
C GLU A 162 13.70 -3.45 2.81
N LYS A 163 12.92 -2.61 3.51
CA LYS A 163 12.50 -2.86 4.89
C LYS A 163 11.68 -4.13 4.99
N LEU A 164 10.71 -4.30 4.08
CA LEU A 164 9.89 -5.50 4.02
C LEU A 164 10.72 -6.76 3.80
N ALA A 165 11.69 -6.71 2.87
CA ALA A 165 12.55 -7.86 2.59
C ALA A 165 13.37 -8.30 3.81
N LYS A 166 13.77 -7.36 4.70
CA LYS A 166 14.48 -7.69 5.95
C LYS A 166 13.64 -8.50 6.93
N GLU A 167 12.30 -8.40 6.88
CA GLU A 167 11.41 -9.21 7.72
C GLU A 167 11.34 -10.67 7.29
N TYR A 168 11.81 -10.99 6.08
CA TYR A 168 11.77 -12.35 5.49
C TYR A 168 13.14 -13.03 5.39
N LYS A 169 14.22 -12.31 5.69
CA LYS A 169 15.56 -12.85 5.85
C LYS A 169 15.73 -13.43 7.24
#